data_229126f0f3bb8522d8d1796c946fa2d8
#
_entry.id   229126f0f3bb8522d8d1796c946fa2d8
#
_cell.length_a   1.000
_cell.length_b   1.000
_cell.length_c   1.000
_cell.angle_alpha   90.00
_cell.angle_beta   90.00
_cell.angle_gamma   90.00
#
_symmetry.space_group_name_H-M   'P 1'
#
loop_
_entity.id
_entity.type
_entity.pdbx_description
1 polymer ?
#
loop_
_entity_poly.entity_id
_entity_poly.type
_entity_poly.pdbx_seq_one_letter_code
_entity_poly.pdbx_strand_id
1 'polypeptide(L)' 'MVDFYCHEVKLVIEVDGEIHNYTQVEDAIREEFLESLGLRVVRFKNEDVLFRIEGVLEEIVQWLKPHP' A
#
# COMPACT_ATOMS: atom_id res chain seq x y z
N MET A 1 9.30 -1.81 4.61
CA MET A 1 9.74 -1.64 3.22
C MET A 1 8.58 -1.17 2.35
N VAL A 2 8.82 -0.21 1.50
CA VAL A 2 7.80 0.33 0.59
C VAL A 2 8.02 -0.30 -0.79
N ASP A 3 7.01 -0.97 -1.32
CA ASP A 3 7.12 -1.59 -2.64
C ASP A 3 6.95 -0.57 -3.76
N PHE A 4 5.98 0.32 -3.60
CA PHE A 4 5.73 1.39 -4.57
C PHE A 4 5.38 2.66 -3.84
N TYR A 5 5.83 3.78 -4.39
CA TYR A 5 5.56 5.08 -3.82
C TYR A 5 5.29 6.08 -4.94
N CYS A 6 4.19 6.79 -4.85
CA CYS A 6 3.86 7.85 -5.80
C CYS A 6 3.84 9.19 -5.06
N HIS A 7 4.84 10.00 -5.31
CA HIS A 7 5.01 11.28 -4.63
C HIS A 7 3.89 12.26 -4.95
N GLU A 8 3.42 12.27 -6.20
CA GLU A 8 2.41 13.23 -6.64
C GLU A 8 1.09 13.12 -5.90
N VAL A 9 0.68 11.90 -5.62
CA VAL A 9 -0.58 11.66 -4.89
C VAL A 9 -0.34 11.20 -3.47
N LYS A 10 0.91 11.14 -3.05
CA LYS A 10 1.32 10.73 -1.70
C LYS A 10 0.76 9.37 -1.34
N LEU A 11 0.92 8.44 -2.25
CA LEU A 11 0.42 7.07 -2.09
C LEU A 11 1.56 6.10 -1.92
N VAL A 12 1.43 5.25 -0.91
CA VAL A 12 2.37 4.16 -0.65
C VAL A 12 1.60 2.85 -0.84
N ILE A 13 2.14 1.96 -1.65
CA ILE A 13 1.54 0.66 -1.90
C ILE A 13 2.46 -0.41 -1.36
N GLU A 14 1.93 -1.29 -0.53
CA GLU A 14 2.68 -2.40 0.03
C GLU A 14 2.03 -3.72 -0.37
N VAL A 15 2.84 -4.68 -0.78
CA VAL A 15 2.39 -6.02 -1.11
C VAL A 15 2.85 -6.95 0.01
N ASP A 16 1.90 -7.58 0.69
CA ASP A 16 2.20 -8.48 1.80
C ASP A 16 2.43 -9.89 1.30
N GLY A 17 3.62 -10.41 1.56
CA GLY A 17 3.95 -11.80 1.25
C GLY A 17 3.40 -12.74 2.30
N GLU A 18 3.56 -14.04 2.06
CA GLU A 18 3.10 -15.06 2.99
C GLU A 18 3.95 -15.13 4.27
N ILE A 19 5.22 -14.80 4.14
CA ILE A 19 6.15 -14.85 5.28
C ILE A 19 6.45 -13.44 5.72
N HIS A 20 6.06 -13.13 6.94
CA HIS A 20 6.31 -11.82 7.53
C HIS A 20 7.41 -11.94 8.57
N ASN A 21 8.44 -11.14 8.40
CA ASN A 21 9.55 -11.10 9.34
C ASN A 21 9.38 -10.00 10.39
N TYR A 22 8.27 -9.29 10.36
CA TYR A 22 8.01 -8.24 11.34
C TYR A 22 6.68 -8.49 12.03
N THR A 23 6.61 -7.97 13.26
CA THR A 23 5.41 -8.10 14.06
C THR A 23 4.35 -7.11 13.60
N GLN A 24 3.11 -7.35 14.03
CA GLN A 24 2.03 -6.43 13.75
C GLN A 24 2.26 -5.07 14.39
N VAL A 25 2.96 -5.06 15.53
CA VAL A 25 3.28 -3.82 16.23
C VAL A 25 4.22 -2.96 15.40
N GLU A 26 5.28 -3.57 14.88
CA GLU A 26 6.24 -2.85 14.04
C GLU A 26 5.56 -2.30 12.79
N ASP A 27 4.67 -3.09 12.22
CA ASP A 27 3.94 -2.72 11.03
C ASP A 27 3.02 -1.53 11.30
N ALA A 28 2.32 -1.56 12.43
CA ALA A 28 1.43 -0.47 12.82
C ALA A 28 2.19 0.82 13.07
N ILE A 29 3.35 0.74 13.71
CA ILE A 29 4.20 1.90 13.98
C ILE A 29 4.67 2.53 12.67
N ARG A 30 5.10 1.68 11.74
CA ARG A 30 5.57 2.15 10.45
C ARG A 30 4.45 2.83 9.66
N GLU A 31 3.28 2.21 9.65
CA GLU A 31 2.13 2.75 8.96
C GLU A 31 1.71 4.10 9.54
N GLU A 32 1.69 4.19 10.87
CA GLU A 32 1.39 5.44 11.56
C GLU A 32 2.41 6.52 11.22
N PHE A 33 3.67 6.15 11.15
CA PHE A 33 4.72 7.08 10.76
C PHE A 33 4.50 7.63 9.35
N LEU A 34 4.21 6.75 8.42
CA LEU A 34 3.97 7.15 7.03
C LEU A 34 2.75 8.06 6.92
N GLU A 35 1.70 7.74 7.65
CA GLU A 35 0.49 8.55 7.66
C GLU A 35 0.72 9.92 8.28
N SER A 36 1.61 10.00 9.26
CA SER A 36 1.95 11.27 9.89
C SER A 36 2.67 12.21 8.92
N LEU A 37 3.27 11.67 7.88
CA LEU A 37 3.92 12.46 6.83
C LEU A 37 2.92 12.89 5.74
N GLY A 38 1.65 12.58 5.91
CA GLY A 38 0.63 12.91 4.93
C GLY A 38 0.51 11.88 3.81
N LEU A 39 1.13 10.72 3.99
CA LEU A 39 1.08 9.66 3.01
C LEU A 39 -0.08 8.71 3.29
N ARG A 40 -0.63 8.15 2.23
CA ARG A 40 -1.69 7.15 2.34
C ARG A 40 -1.11 5.78 2.03
N VAL A 41 -1.35 4.83 2.91
CA VAL A 41 -0.83 3.47 2.76
C VAL A 41 -1.95 2.55 2.32
N VAL A 42 -1.75 1.87 1.19
CA VAL A 42 -2.70 0.88 0.68
C VAL A 42 -1.97 -0.45 0.62
N ARG A 43 -2.59 -1.48 1.16
CA ARG A 43 -1.99 -2.81 1.23
C ARG A 43 -2.77 -3.80 0.39
N PHE A 44 -2.02 -4.65 -0.31
CA PHE A 44 -2.59 -5.75 -1.07
C PHE A 44 -1.91 -7.04 -0.65
N LYS A 45 -2.67 -8.12 -0.62
CA LYS A 45 -2.09 -9.42 -0.36
C LYS A 45 -1.40 -9.91 -1.61
N ASN A 46 -0.30 -10.64 -1.42
CA ASN A 46 0.43 -11.20 -2.55
C ASN A 46 -0.48 -12.04 -3.45
N GLU A 47 -1.40 -12.79 -2.85
CA GLU A 47 -2.36 -13.59 -3.59
C GLU A 47 -3.23 -12.75 -4.51
N ASP A 48 -3.67 -11.60 -4.05
CA ASP A 48 -4.49 -10.70 -4.85
C ASP A 48 -3.71 -10.17 -6.04
N VAL A 49 -2.44 -9.87 -5.85
CA VAL A 49 -1.59 -9.39 -6.93
C VAL A 49 -1.38 -10.48 -7.97
N LEU A 50 -1.22 -11.73 -7.53
CA LEU A 50 -0.98 -12.84 -8.44
C LEU A 50 -2.23 -13.31 -9.18
N PHE A 51 -3.37 -13.34 -8.49
CA PHE A 51 -4.58 -13.94 -9.04
C PHE A 51 -5.71 -12.96 -9.35
N ARG A 52 -5.60 -11.73 -8.85
CA ARG A 52 -6.62 -10.71 -9.04
C ARG A 52 -5.99 -9.38 -9.44
N ILE A 53 -4.98 -9.46 -10.30
CA ILE A 53 -4.20 -8.27 -10.67
C ILE A 53 -5.07 -7.16 -11.28
N GLU A 54 -6.09 -7.51 -12.04
CA GLU A 54 -6.97 -6.50 -12.65
C GLU A 54 -7.71 -5.70 -11.58
N GLY A 55 -8.21 -6.38 -10.54
CA GLY A 55 -8.88 -5.71 -9.44
C GLY A 55 -7.93 -4.82 -8.66
N VAL A 56 -6.70 -5.29 -8.48
CA VAL A 56 -5.67 -4.51 -7.79
C VAL A 56 -5.36 -3.24 -8.58
N LEU A 57 -5.19 -3.37 -9.89
CA LEU A 57 -4.89 -2.23 -10.74
C LEU A 57 -6.04 -1.23 -10.77
N GLU A 58 -7.27 -1.71 -10.79
CA GLU A 58 -8.43 -0.82 -10.74
C GLU A 58 -8.47 -0.03 -9.45
N GLU A 59 -8.18 -0.68 -8.34
CA GLU A 59 -8.15 0.02 -7.05
C GLU A 59 -7.05 1.05 -7.01
N ILE A 60 -5.87 0.72 -7.53
CA ILE A 60 -4.77 1.68 -7.59
C ILE A 60 -5.16 2.89 -8.44
N VAL A 61 -5.80 2.66 -9.56
CA VAL A 61 -6.26 3.75 -10.44
C VAL A 61 -7.23 4.67 -9.71
N GLN A 62 -8.11 4.13 -8.87
CA GLN A 62 -9.02 4.95 -8.08
C GLN A 62 -8.28 5.90 -7.15
N TRP A 63 -7.18 5.42 -6.55
CA TRP A 63 -6.36 6.26 -5.69
C TRP A 63 -5.59 7.33 -6.44
N LEU A 64 -5.27 7.07 -7.72
CA LEU A 64 -4.52 8.00 -8.56
C LEU A 64 -5.40 9.10 -9.15
N LYS A 65 -6.71 8.91 -9.17
CA LYS A 65 -7.61 9.91 -9.73
C LYS A 65 -7.65 11.14 -8.84
N PRO A 66 -7.63 12.35 -9.43
CA PRO A 66 -7.77 13.55 -8.64
C PRO A 66 -9.16 13.61 -8.03
N HIS A 67 -9.23 14.08 -6.80
CA HIS A 67 -10.52 14.30 -6.15
C HIS A 67 -11.03 15.67 -6.52
N PRO A 68 -12.33 15.78 -6.77
CA PRO A 68 -12.93 17.08 -7.07
C PRO A 68 -12.89 18.02 -5.87
#